data_33f26b21cb1e6ad3cac6629215dc69da
#
_entry.id   33f26b21cb1e6ad3cac6629215dc69da
#
_cell.length_a   1.000
_cell.length_b   1.000
_cell.length_c   1.000
_cell.angle_alpha   90.00
_cell.angle_beta   90.00
_cell.angle_gamma   90.00
#
_symmetry.space_group_name_H-M   'P 1'
#
loop_
_entity.id
_entity.type
_entity.pdbx_description
1 polymer ?
#
loop_
_entity_poly.entity_id
_entity_poly.type
_entity_poly.pdbx_seq_one_letter_code
_entity_poly.pdbx_strand_id
1 'polypeptide(L)'
;YSFNDLMPLKIRAERDRMFIEIENEEKMNVLMERLPEVFGIQSFSPVASCEKDMEQIKALAIQIMELYKEQEITFKVEVRRTDKNFPLDSHAIQREIGGTVLRNYQNLSVNVKKPDVELRIEVRLDAVYMMAQVIPGAGGMPIGSNGKSLLMLSGGIDSPVAGYLMMKRGVRLEAIHFYSPPYTSQNSLQKVKDLANELTKFGAKIRLHIIPFTELQVLIKENVPENVTMTTTRRMMLRIADKVREEIDALAIVTGESLGQVASQTLESLTAINAVTSTPILRPLIASDKLDIIEIAERIGTYETSIQPYEDCCT
;
A
#
# COMPACT_ATOMS: atom_id res chain seq x y z
N TYR A 1 -4.21 -13.60 6.29
CA TYR A 1 -3.74 -12.52 5.46
C TYR A 1 -2.21 -12.46 5.49
N SER A 2 -1.57 -11.29 5.28
CA SER A 2 -0.10 -11.18 5.16
C SER A 2 0.73 -11.63 6.38
N PHE A 3 0.11 -11.96 7.49
CA PHE A 3 0.78 -12.38 8.74
C PHE A 3 0.28 -13.72 9.30
N ASN A 4 -0.43 -14.52 8.51
CA ASN A 4 -0.93 -15.83 9.00
C ASN A 4 0.18 -16.78 9.42
N ASP A 5 1.34 -16.71 8.79
CA ASP A 5 2.55 -17.48 9.10
C ASP A 5 3.25 -17.02 10.40
N LEU A 6 2.94 -15.82 10.88
CA LEU A 6 3.48 -15.28 12.12
C LEU A 6 2.53 -15.43 13.33
N MET A 7 1.33 -15.98 13.09
CA MET A 7 0.32 -16.11 14.15
C MET A 7 0.70 -17.18 15.20
N PRO A 8 0.31 -17.01 16.47
CA PRO A 8 -0.41 -15.87 17.00
C PRO A 8 0.49 -14.65 17.25
N LEU A 9 0.06 -13.47 16.81
CA LEU A 9 0.67 -12.21 17.21
C LEU A 9 -0.07 -11.64 18.42
N LYS A 10 0.65 -11.30 19.46
CA LYS A 10 0.07 -10.58 20.59
C LYS A 10 0.02 -9.09 20.25
N ILE A 11 -1.19 -8.60 20.03
CA ILE A 11 -1.44 -7.21 19.66
C ILE A 11 -2.16 -6.50 20.80
N ARG A 12 -1.57 -5.43 21.33
CA ARG A 12 -2.20 -4.53 22.30
C ARG A 12 -2.54 -3.22 21.61
N ALA A 13 -3.84 -2.91 21.53
CA ALA A 13 -4.33 -1.66 20.98
C ALA A 13 -4.52 -0.62 22.10
N GLU A 14 -4.01 0.59 21.89
CA GLU A 14 -4.26 1.78 22.68
C GLU A 14 -4.93 2.84 21.80
N ARG A 15 -5.36 3.97 22.38
CA ARG A 15 -6.16 4.97 21.69
C ARG A 15 -5.60 5.42 20.34
N ASP A 16 -4.28 5.59 20.23
CA ASP A 16 -3.61 6.16 19.04
C ASP A 16 -2.51 5.24 18.49
N ARG A 17 -2.34 4.02 19.04
CA ARG A 17 -1.23 3.10 18.74
C ARG A 17 -1.62 1.66 18.88
N MET A 18 -0.91 0.81 18.14
CA MET A 18 -0.88 -0.63 18.37
C MET A 18 0.54 -1.07 18.69
N PHE A 19 0.67 -1.96 19.67
CA PHE A 19 1.92 -2.63 20.00
C PHE A 19 1.82 -4.08 19.57
N ILE A 20 2.84 -4.55 18.88
CA ILE A 20 3.01 -5.96 18.55
C ILE A 20 4.16 -6.47 19.40
N GLU A 21 3.88 -7.41 20.31
CA GLU A 21 4.92 -8.07 21.09
C GLU A 21 5.67 -9.07 20.22
N ILE A 22 6.99 -8.97 20.18
CA ILE A 22 7.87 -9.76 19.33
C ILE A 22 8.78 -10.60 20.21
N GLU A 23 8.74 -11.91 20.00
CA GLU A 23 9.43 -12.89 20.83
C GLU A 23 10.87 -13.17 20.38
N ASN A 24 11.17 -12.92 19.09
CA ASN A 24 12.48 -13.19 18.51
C ASN A 24 12.79 -12.29 17.31
N GLU A 25 14.07 -12.24 16.95
CA GLU A 25 14.59 -11.39 15.87
C GLU A 25 14.08 -11.80 14.48
N GLU A 26 13.85 -13.09 14.25
CA GLU A 26 13.33 -13.59 12.96
C GLU A 26 11.93 -13.03 12.67
N LYS A 27 11.03 -13.09 13.67
CA LYS A 27 9.70 -12.46 13.56
C LYS A 27 9.77 -10.95 13.37
N MET A 28 10.74 -10.28 14.05
CA MET A 28 10.97 -8.85 13.87
C MET A 28 11.32 -8.53 12.42
N ASN A 29 12.27 -9.24 11.83
CA ASN A 29 12.72 -9.00 10.47
C ASN A 29 11.58 -9.17 9.45
N VAL A 30 10.78 -10.23 9.58
CA VAL A 30 9.60 -10.46 8.72
C VAL A 30 8.56 -9.35 8.89
N LEU A 31 8.31 -8.87 10.12
CA LEU A 31 7.38 -7.76 10.34
C LEU A 31 7.91 -6.46 9.77
N MET A 32 9.20 -6.18 9.91
CA MET A 32 9.87 -4.98 9.37
C MET A 32 9.77 -4.94 7.83
N GLU A 33 9.86 -6.09 7.16
CA GLU A 33 9.71 -6.22 5.72
C GLU A 33 8.26 -6.00 5.25
N ARG A 34 7.27 -6.55 5.98
CA ARG A 34 5.87 -6.59 5.52
C ARG A 34 5.00 -5.42 5.99
N LEU A 35 5.31 -4.80 7.15
CA LEU A 35 4.51 -3.68 7.67
C LEU A 35 4.43 -2.48 6.72
N PRO A 36 5.48 -2.14 5.93
CA PRO A 36 5.39 -1.07 4.94
C PRO A 36 4.33 -1.28 3.87
N GLU A 37 3.87 -2.51 3.63
CA GLU A 37 2.86 -2.84 2.62
C GLU A 37 1.42 -2.82 3.18
N VAL A 38 1.24 -2.70 4.48
CA VAL A 38 -0.10 -2.77 5.12
C VAL A 38 -0.81 -1.43 5.08
N PHE A 39 -1.91 -1.35 4.34
CA PHE A 39 -2.73 -0.16 4.31
C PHE A 39 -3.37 0.16 5.67
N GLY A 40 -3.40 1.45 6.02
CA GLY A 40 -3.87 1.96 7.30
C GLY A 40 -2.74 2.23 8.30
N ILE A 41 -1.54 1.68 8.10
CA ILE A 41 -0.37 1.98 8.91
C ILE A 41 0.33 3.21 8.35
N GLN A 42 0.36 4.30 9.11
CA GLN A 42 1.03 5.54 8.72
C GLN A 42 2.54 5.44 8.91
N SER A 43 2.93 4.91 10.06
CA SER A 43 4.33 4.64 10.42
C SER A 43 4.39 3.60 11.51
N PHE A 44 5.54 2.97 11.65
CA PHE A 44 5.84 2.06 12.74
C PHE A 44 7.29 2.23 13.18
N SER A 45 7.61 1.73 14.38
CA SER A 45 8.93 1.84 14.97
C SER A 45 9.28 0.56 15.71
N PRO A 46 10.50 0.02 15.56
CA PRO A 46 11.04 -0.91 16.54
C PRO A 46 11.14 -0.22 17.88
N VAL A 47 10.62 -0.85 18.91
CA VAL A 47 10.60 -0.30 20.27
C VAL A 47 11.27 -1.28 21.21
N ALA A 48 12.24 -0.81 21.97
CA ALA A 48 12.81 -1.54 23.09
C ALA A 48 12.27 -0.97 24.42
N SER A 49 12.24 -1.78 25.45
CA SER A 49 11.78 -1.38 26.79
C SER A 49 12.75 -1.79 27.87
N CYS A 50 12.77 -1.00 28.94
CA CYS A 50 13.50 -1.32 30.17
C CYS A 50 12.70 -0.90 31.41
N GLU A 51 13.17 -1.30 32.59
CA GLU A 51 12.61 -0.83 33.84
C GLU A 51 12.81 0.68 34.05
N LYS A 52 12.06 1.26 34.97
CA LYS A 52 12.11 2.70 35.30
C LYS A 52 13.33 3.02 36.20
N ASP A 53 14.50 2.70 35.69
CA ASP A 53 15.80 2.96 36.31
C ASP A 53 16.71 3.71 35.35
N MET A 54 17.40 4.74 35.86
CA MET A 54 18.21 5.62 34.99
C MET A 54 19.42 4.91 34.37
N GLU A 55 20.02 3.95 35.07
CA GLU A 55 21.17 3.22 34.50
C GLU A 55 20.73 2.28 33.38
N GLN A 56 19.57 1.63 33.55
CA GLN A 56 18.97 0.83 32.47
C GLN A 56 18.55 1.69 31.29
N ILE A 57 17.99 2.88 31.52
CA ILE A 57 17.62 3.83 30.45
C ILE A 57 18.87 4.29 29.68
N LYS A 58 19.99 4.59 30.38
CA LYS A 58 21.28 4.93 29.74
C LYS A 58 21.82 3.78 28.90
N ALA A 59 21.84 2.57 29.47
CA ALA A 59 22.31 1.39 28.76
C ALA A 59 21.50 1.12 27.48
N LEU A 60 20.17 1.21 27.58
CA LEU A 60 19.29 1.04 26.43
C LEU A 60 19.49 2.13 25.37
N ALA A 61 19.71 3.38 25.78
CA ALA A 61 19.99 4.48 24.87
C ALA A 61 21.30 4.26 24.09
N ILE A 62 22.36 3.79 24.75
CA ILE A 62 23.62 3.41 24.11
C ILE A 62 23.38 2.30 23.11
N GLN A 63 22.68 1.22 23.50
CA GLN A 63 22.38 0.09 22.63
C GLN A 63 21.61 0.50 21.36
N ILE A 64 20.60 1.35 21.49
CA ILE A 64 19.81 1.82 20.32
C ILE A 64 20.66 2.72 19.42
N MET A 65 21.46 3.60 20.01
CA MET A 65 22.29 4.54 19.25
C MET A 65 23.53 3.89 18.64
N GLU A 66 23.86 2.65 19.04
CA GLU A 66 24.94 1.86 18.41
C GLU A 66 24.71 1.63 16.90
N LEU A 67 23.46 1.61 16.45
CA LEU A 67 23.11 1.53 15.01
C LEU A 67 23.72 2.65 14.17
N TYR A 68 24.09 3.75 14.79
CA TYR A 68 24.59 4.96 14.13
C TYR A 68 26.08 5.24 14.43
N LYS A 69 26.78 4.34 15.11
CA LYS A 69 28.17 4.55 15.57
C LYS A 69 29.20 4.81 14.46
N GLU A 70 28.93 4.36 13.22
CA GLU A 70 29.79 4.54 12.06
C GLU A 70 29.36 5.74 11.18
N GLN A 71 28.35 6.50 11.59
CA GLN A 71 27.74 7.57 10.79
C GLN A 71 27.99 8.93 11.45
N GLU A 72 28.34 9.95 10.68
CA GLU A 72 28.37 11.34 11.14
C GLU A 72 26.97 11.95 11.02
N ILE A 73 26.19 11.85 12.10
CA ILE A 73 24.80 12.33 12.12
C ILE A 73 24.51 13.21 13.32
N THR A 74 23.47 13.99 13.18
CA THR A 74 22.89 14.78 14.28
C THR A 74 21.73 14.05 14.92
N PHE A 75 21.60 14.17 16.23
CA PHE A 75 20.47 13.60 16.95
C PHE A 75 19.84 14.57 17.95
N LYS A 76 18.64 14.22 18.38
CA LYS A 76 17.90 14.87 19.46
C LYS A 76 17.31 13.82 20.36
N VAL A 77 17.32 14.05 21.66
CA VAL A 77 16.57 13.26 22.62
C VAL A 77 15.23 13.94 22.90
N GLU A 78 14.13 13.22 22.70
CA GLU A 78 12.79 13.67 23.06
C GLU A 78 12.20 12.77 24.14
N VAL A 79 11.76 13.37 25.25
CA VAL A 79 11.23 12.62 26.39
C VAL A 79 9.79 13.01 26.66
N ARG A 80 8.90 12.04 26.64
CA ARG A 80 7.51 12.15 27.05
C ARG A 80 7.28 11.35 28.33
N ARG A 81 6.70 11.97 29.35
CA ARG A 81 6.36 11.30 30.60
C ARG A 81 4.86 11.22 30.80
N THR A 82 4.34 10.00 30.86
CA THR A 82 2.99 9.71 31.37
C THR A 82 3.03 9.47 32.87
N ASP A 83 4.09 8.80 33.35
CA ASP A 83 4.35 8.66 34.78
C ASP A 83 4.97 9.96 35.34
N LYS A 84 4.17 10.70 36.11
CA LYS A 84 4.61 11.94 36.77
C LYS A 84 5.40 11.70 38.04
N ASN A 85 5.38 10.47 38.60
CA ASN A 85 6.08 10.10 39.79
C ASN A 85 7.55 9.67 39.58
N PHE A 86 7.97 9.57 38.28
CA PHE A 86 9.37 9.29 37.99
C PHE A 86 10.26 10.43 38.51
N PRO A 87 11.41 10.12 39.18
CA PRO A 87 12.19 11.10 39.97
C PRO A 87 12.71 12.29 39.18
N LEU A 88 13.00 12.09 37.85
CA LEU A 88 13.53 13.14 36.99
C LEU A 88 12.46 13.70 36.05
N ASP A 89 12.52 14.99 35.81
CA ASP A 89 11.68 15.61 34.79
C ASP A 89 12.18 15.32 33.38
N SER A 90 11.37 15.65 32.37
CA SER A 90 11.70 15.34 30.97
C SER A 90 12.99 16.01 30.51
N HIS A 91 13.28 17.25 30.97
CA HIS A 91 14.49 17.97 30.60
C HIS A 91 15.75 17.41 31.26
N ALA A 92 15.63 16.93 32.52
CA ALA A 92 16.72 16.26 33.21
C ALA A 92 17.08 14.93 32.49
N ILE A 93 16.07 14.12 32.13
CA ILE A 93 16.29 12.88 31.36
C ILE A 93 16.93 13.19 29.99
N GLN A 94 16.43 14.21 29.27
CA GLN A 94 17.01 14.62 27.97
C GLN A 94 18.50 14.95 28.09
N ARG A 95 18.88 15.75 29.07
CA ARG A 95 20.29 16.15 29.31
C ARG A 95 21.16 14.97 29.68
N GLU A 96 20.69 14.13 30.59
CA GLU A 96 21.40 12.96 31.07
C GLU A 96 21.68 11.97 29.94
N ILE A 97 20.63 11.63 29.17
CA ILE A 97 20.74 10.69 28.05
C ILE A 97 21.54 11.28 26.90
N GLY A 98 21.28 12.55 26.51
CA GLY A 98 22.04 13.22 25.47
C GLY A 98 23.54 13.29 25.80
N GLY A 99 23.89 13.63 27.03
CA GLY A 99 25.28 13.63 27.49
C GLY A 99 25.90 12.23 27.53
N THR A 100 25.12 11.21 27.86
CA THR A 100 25.58 9.80 27.84
C THR A 100 25.88 9.34 26.42
N VAL A 101 24.99 9.61 25.46
CA VAL A 101 25.22 9.27 24.03
C VAL A 101 26.46 9.98 23.49
N LEU A 102 26.62 11.29 23.73
CA LEU A 102 27.80 12.05 23.27
C LEU A 102 29.13 11.57 23.85
N ARG A 103 29.14 11.07 25.10
CA ARG A 103 30.35 10.50 25.70
C ARG A 103 30.77 9.16 25.08
N ASN A 104 29.79 8.40 24.55
CA ASN A 104 30.05 7.08 23.99
C ASN A 104 30.33 7.11 22.47
N TYR A 105 29.79 8.12 21.76
CA TYR A 105 29.90 8.19 20.31
C TYR A 105 30.36 9.59 19.86
N GLN A 106 31.64 9.72 19.51
CA GLN A 106 32.26 11.01 19.17
C GLN A 106 31.81 11.55 17.80
N ASN A 107 31.32 10.69 16.91
CA ASN A 107 30.81 11.03 15.59
C ASN A 107 29.37 11.57 15.61
N LEU A 108 28.71 11.49 16.78
CA LEU A 108 27.34 12.01 16.91
C LEU A 108 27.37 13.43 17.50
N SER A 109 26.49 14.29 16.99
CA SER A 109 26.33 15.66 17.48
C SER A 109 24.85 15.99 17.72
N VAL A 110 24.56 17.04 18.50
CA VAL A 110 23.17 17.41 18.82
C VAL A 110 22.65 18.49 17.92
N ASN A 111 21.48 18.26 17.30
CA ASN A 111 20.73 19.27 16.58
C ASN A 111 19.25 19.23 17.02
N VAL A 112 18.83 20.23 17.81
CA VAL A 112 17.48 20.28 18.38
C VAL A 112 16.41 20.65 17.36
N LYS A 113 16.79 21.40 16.31
CA LYS A 113 15.83 21.95 15.32
C LYS A 113 15.54 20.98 14.17
N LYS A 114 16.58 20.37 13.62
CA LYS A 114 16.48 19.48 12.46
C LYS A 114 17.47 18.32 12.64
N PRO A 115 17.21 17.38 13.57
CA PRO A 115 18.04 16.19 13.76
C PRO A 115 17.86 15.20 12.61
N ASP A 116 18.91 14.43 12.32
CA ASP A 116 18.82 13.27 11.43
C ASP A 116 18.10 12.11 12.14
N VAL A 117 18.34 11.96 13.46
CA VAL A 117 17.74 10.93 14.30
C VAL A 117 17.09 11.53 15.55
N GLU A 118 15.88 11.11 15.86
CA GLU A 118 15.17 11.50 17.07
C GLU A 118 15.05 10.30 18.01
N LEU A 119 15.87 10.29 19.07
CA LEU A 119 15.79 9.29 20.13
C LEU A 119 14.61 9.62 21.04
N ARG A 120 13.50 8.93 20.88
CA ARG A 120 12.26 9.11 21.65
C ARG A 120 12.23 8.19 22.84
N ILE A 121 11.95 8.75 24.01
CA ILE A 121 11.85 8.05 25.28
C ILE A 121 10.47 8.32 25.87
N GLU A 122 9.70 7.27 26.11
CA GLU A 122 8.41 7.36 26.77
C GLU A 122 8.47 6.70 28.16
N VAL A 123 8.44 7.49 29.21
CA VAL A 123 8.35 7.02 30.59
C VAL A 123 6.87 6.81 30.92
N ARG A 124 6.44 5.54 30.96
CA ARG A 124 5.07 5.14 31.24
C ARG A 124 4.94 4.56 32.65
N LEU A 125 3.72 4.17 33.04
CA LEU A 125 3.46 3.59 34.37
C LEU A 125 4.11 2.22 34.52
N ASP A 126 4.12 1.42 33.46
CA ASP A 126 4.59 0.03 33.41
C ASP A 126 6.09 -0.10 33.13
N ALA A 127 6.64 0.69 32.20
CA ALA A 127 8.03 0.60 31.75
C ALA A 127 8.48 1.91 31.08
N VAL A 128 9.77 1.94 30.69
CA VAL A 128 10.29 2.96 29.75
C VAL A 128 10.41 2.34 28.39
N TYR A 129 9.84 2.99 27.38
CA TYR A 129 9.91 2.61 25.98
C TYR A 129 10.82 3.56 25.22
N MET A 130 11.66 3.02 24.35
CA MET A 130 12.63 3.81 23.59
C MET A 130 12.69 3.38 22.14
N MET A 131 12.77 4.36 21.23
CA MET A 131 12.83 4.16 19.79
C MET A 131 13.62 5.29 19.11
N ALA A 132 14.35 4.96 18.06
CA ALA A 132 15.13 5.94 17.27
C ALA A 132 14.74 5.95 15.78
N GLN A 133 14.03 4.93 15.32
CA GLN A 133 13.60 4.82 13.93
C GLN A 133 12.10 5.04 13.83
N VAL A 134 11.70 5.83 12.83
CA VAL A 134 10.29 5.93 12.40
C VAL A 134 10.26 5.53 10.93
N ILE A 135 9.65 4.40 10.65
CA ILE A 135 9.58 3.82 9.31
C ILE A 135 8.21 4.14 8.75
N PRO A 136 8.15 4.77 7.55
CA PRO A 136 6.88 5.02 6.88
C PRO A 136 6.16 3.70 6.55
N GLY A 137 4.87 3.66 6.82
CA GLY A 137 3.99 2.58 6.36
C GLY A 137 3.33 2.93 5.02
N ALA A 138 2.47 2.04 4.52
CA ALA A 138 1.73 2.25 3.27
C ALA A 138 0.77 3.46 3.33
N GLY A 139 0.41 3.89 4.54
CA GLY A 139 -0.62 4.91 4.74
C GLY A 139 -2.00 4.46 4.26
N GLY A 140 -2.86 5.39 3.91
CA GLY A 140 -4.19 5.07 3.42
C GLY A 140 -5.15 4.60 4.51
N MET A 141 -6.03 3.67 4.16
CA MET A 141 -7.10 3.15 5.02
C MET A 141 -7.12 1.61 5.00
N PRO A 142 -7.51 0.93 6.09
CA PRO A 142 -7.64 -0.51 6.10
C PRO A 142 -8.60 -1.00 5.00
N ILE A 143 -8.21 -2.05 4.28
CA ILE A 143 -9.02 -2.61 3.18
C ILE A 143 -10.39 -3.09 3.70
N GLY A 144 -11.45 -2.69 3.01
CA GLY A 144 -12.83 -2.99 3.36
C GLY A 144 -13.52 -1.88 4.16
N SER A 145 -12.80 -0.84 4.61
CA SER A 145 -13.40 0.30 5.32
C SER A 145 -14.29 1.17 4.42
N ASN A 146 -14.10 1.13 3.09
CA ASN A 146 -14.85 1.92 2.10
C ASN A 146 -15.59 1.04 1.08
N GLY A 147 -16.16 -0.07 1.55
CA GLY A 147 -16.99 -0.94 0.70
C GLY A 147 -16.21 -1.79 -0.28
N LYS A 148 -16.91 -2.30 -1.30
CA LYS A 148 -16.38 -3.20 -2.33
C LYS A 148 -16.61 -2.61 -3.72
N SER A 149 -15.64 -2.82 -4.63
CA SER A 149 -15.75 -2.45 -6.05
C SER A 149 -15.21 -3.55 -6.96
N LEU A 150 -15.63 -3.53 -8.21
CA LEU A 150 -15.19 -4.44 -9.26
C LEU A 150 -14.14 -3.74 -10.12
N LEU A 151 -12.90 -4.24 -10.13
CA LEU A 151 -11.80 -3.73 -10.96
C LEU A 151 -11.82 -4.39 -12.34
N MET A 152 -11.91 -3.61 -13.39
CA MET A 152 -11.66 -4.08 -14.76
C MET A 152 -10.15 -4.24 -14.96
N LEU A 153 -9.66 -5.47 -14.77
CA LEU A 153 -8.23 -5.79 -14.80
C LEU A 153 -7.81 -6.29 -16.17
N SER A 154 -6.89 -5.58 -16.80
CA SER A 154 -6.20 -5.95 -18.04
C SER A 154 -4.77 -6.39 -17.75
N GLY A 155 -4.04 -6.86 -18.78
CA GLY A 155 -2.62 -7.15 -18.70
C GLY A 155 -1.72 -5.91 -18.79
N GLY A 156 -2.27 -4.71 -18.97
CA GLY A 156 -1.54 -3.45 -19.06
C GLY A 156 -1.12 -2.88 -17.72
N ILE A 157 -0.30 -1.82 -17.77
CA ILE A 157 0.29 -1.15 -16.59
C ILE A 157 -0.77 -0.45 -15.74
N ASP A 158 -1.79 0.14 -16.36
CA ASP A 158 -2.68 1.13 -15.73
C ASP A 158 -3.69 0.48 -14.77
N SER A 159 -4.29 -0.66 -15.15
CA SER A 159 -5.35 -1.26 -14.36
C SER A 159 -4.88 -1.83 -12.99
N PRO A 160 -3.69 -2.44 -12.85
CA PRO A 160 -3.17 -2.82 -11.53
C PRO A 160 -2.90 -1.62 -10.63
N VAL A 161 -2.35 -0.53 -11.20
CA VAL A 161 -2.11 0.73 -10.47
C VAL A 161 -3.42 1.34 -9.99
N ALA A 162 -4.46 1.37 -10.83
CA ALA A 162 -5.79 1.81 -10.42
C ALA A 162 -6.35 0.96 -9.27
N GLY A 163 -6.19 -0.35 -9.33
CA GLY A 163 -6.55 -1.27 -8.25
C GLY A 163 -5.82 -0.97 -6.94
N TYR A 164 -4.50 -0.80 -6.99
CA TYR A 164 -3.70 -0.43 -5.84
C TYR A 164 -4.18 0.87 -5.17
N LEU A 165 -4.39 1.92 -5.97
CA LEU A 165 -4.85 3.22 -5.46
C LEU A 165 -6.20 3.12 -4.77
N MET A 166 -7.13 2.31 -5.29
CA MET A 166 -8.42 2.09 -4.65
C MET A 166 -8.31 1.27 -3.37
N MET A 167 -7.48 0.22 -3.35
CA MET A 167 -7.20 -0.53 -2.11
C MET A 167 -6.59 0.37 -1.04
N LYS A 168 -5.67 1.26 -1.40
CA LYS A 168 -5.08 2.26 -0.50
C LYS A 168 -6.13 3.22 0.08
N ARG A 169 -7.27 3.43 -0.60
CA ARG A 169 -8.43 4.18 -0.08
C ARG A 169 -9.42 3.31 0.70
N GLY A 170 -9.03 2.09 1.05
CA GLY A 170 -9.82 1.18 1.87
C GLY A 170 -10.89 0.39 1.12
N VAL A 171 -10.86 0.39 -0.23
CA VAL A 171 -11.81 -0.37 -1.04
C VAL A 171 -11.38 -1.83 -1.12
N ARG A 172 -12.31 -2.76 -0.85
CA ARG A 172 -12.12 -4.18 -1.18
C ARG A 172 -12.37 -4.38 -2.65
N LEU A 173 -11.46 -5.08 -3.34
CA LEU A 173 -11.59 -5.36 -4.77
C LEU A 173 -11.92 -6.82 -5.05
N GLU A 174 -12.82 -7.04 -6.01
CA GLU A 174 -12.83 -8.19 -6.89
C GLU A 174 -12.46 -7.70 -8.30
N ALA A 175 -11.91 -8.56 -9.15
CA ALA A 175 -11.46 -8.19 -10.48
C ALA A 175 -12.24 -8.95 -11.55
N ILE A 176 -12.47 -8.29 -12.69
CA ILE A 176 -13.05 -8.88 -13.90
C ILE A 176 -12.06 -8.74 -15.05
N HIS A 177 -11.87 -9.82 -15.80
CA HIS A 177 -11.06 -9.87 -17.01
C HIS A 177 -11.85 -10.46 -18.17
N PHE A 178 -11.76 -9.84 -19.34
CA PHE A 178 -12.37 -10.31 -20.59
C PHE A 178 -11.35 -11.12 -21.39
N TYR A 179 -11.63 -12.39 -21.62
CA TYR A 179 -10.74 -13.32 -22.28
C TYR A 179 -11.29 -13.75 -23.63
N SER A 180 -10.52 -13.56 -24.70
CA SER A 180 -10.95 -13.74 -26.09
C SER A 180 -10.05 -14.70 -26.88
N PRO A 181 -9.97 -15.99 -26.54
CA PRO A 181 -9.23 -16.95 -27.38
C PRO A 181 -9.93 -17.12 -28.75
N PRO A 182 -9.19 -17.29 -29.87
CA PRO A 182 -7.73 -17.37 -29.98
C PRO A 182 -7.02 -16.01 -30.08
N TYR A 183 -7.74 -14.89 -30.05
CA TYR A 183 -7.17 -13.54 -30.19
C TYR A 183 -6.29 -13.14 -29.00
N THR A 184 -6.55 -13.69 -27.83
CA THR A 184 -5.68 -13.59 -26.66
C THR A 184 -5.15 -14.95 -26.27
N SER A 185 -3.86 -15.02 -25.93
CA SER A 185 -3.18 -16.27 -25.59
C SER A 185 -3.44 -16.73 -24.15
N GLN A 186 -3.11 -17.98 -23.84
CA GLN A 186 -3.10 -18.43 -22.45
C GLN A 186 -2.07 -17.69 -21.59
N ASN A 187 -0.97 -17.24 -22.18
CA ASN A 187 0.04 -16.45 -21.49
C ASN A 187 -0.50 -15.07 -21.09
N SER A 188 -1.34 -14.45 -21.93
CA SER A 188 -2.00 -13.18 -21.54
C SER A 188 -2.95 -13.37 -20.37
N LEU A 189 -3.70 -14.48 -20.32
CA LEU A 189 -4.52 -14.79 -19.15
C LEU A 189 -3.67 -15.07 -17.89
N GLN A 190 -2.54 -15.78 -18.05
CA GLN A 190 -1.63 -16.02 -16.91
C GLN A 190 -1.05 -14.72 -16.39
N LYS A 191 -0.61 -13.81 -17.27
CA LYS A 191 -0.16 -12.45 -16.92
C LYS A 191 -1.17 -11.70 -16.04
N VAL A 192 -2.45 -11.74 -16.39
CA VAL A 192 -3.52 -11.09 -15.59
C VAL A 192 -3.71 -11.76 -14.22
N LYS A 193 -3.58 -13.10 -14.14
CA LYS A 193 -3.61 -13.81 -12.86
C LYS A 193 -2.42 -13.43 -11.98
N ASP A 194 -1.24 -13.28 -12.56
CA ASP A 194 -0.04 -12.89 -11.86
C ASP A 194 -0.17 -11.46 -11.32
N LEU A 195 -0.68 -10.52 -12.13
CA LEU A 195 -0.98 -9.14 -11.68
C LEU A 195 -2.02 -9.10 -10.54
N ALA A 196 -3.08 -9.92 -10.64
CA ALA A 196 -4.05 -10.05 -9.56
C ALA A 196 -3.40 -10.59 -8.27
N ASN A 197 -2.48 -11.56 -8.40
CA ASN A 197 -1.74 -12.12 -7.27
C ASN A 197 -0.78 -11.10 -6.65
N GLU A 198 -0.04 -10.34 -7.45
CA GLU A 198 0.86 -9.28 -6.98
C GLU A 198 0.12 -8.22 -6.14
N LEU A 199 -1.11 -7.88 -6.51
CA LEU A 199 -1.93 -6.98 -5.72
C LEU A 199 -2.34 -7.55 -4.36
N THR A 200 -2.34 -8.88 -4.17
CA THR A 200 -2.74 -9.50 -2.90
C THR A 200 -1.74 -9.26 -1.77
N LYS A 201 -0.48 -8.93 -2.07
CA LYS A 201 0.55 -8.62 -1.06
C LYS A 201 0.17 -7.46 -0.15
N PHE A 202 -0.66 -6.53 -0.63
CA PHE A 202 -1.16 -5.40 0.15
C PHE A 202 -2.29 -5.77 1.13
N GLY A 203 -2.51 -7.07 1.39
CA GLY A 203 -3.42 -7.57 2.43
C GLY A 203 -4.84 -7.88 1.94
N ALA A 204 -5.08 -7.95 0.63
CA ALA A 204 -6.37 -8.32 0.05
C ALA A 204 -6.39 -9.76 -0.48
N LYS A 205 -7.58 -10.37 -0.49
CA LYS A 205 -7.90 -11.51 -1.36
C LYS A 205 -8.66 -10.95 -2.56
N ILE A 206 -8.17 -11.18 -3.77
CA ILE A 206 -8.80 -10.74 -5.00
C ILE A 206 -9.37 -11.96 -5.72
N ARG A 207 -10.71 -12.00 -5.87
CA ARG A 207 -11.37 -12.97 -6.74
C ARG A 207 -11.33 -12.41 -8.15
N LEU A 208 -10.84 -13.22 -9.11
CA LEU A 208 -10.78 -12.86 -10.52
C LEU A 208 -11.92 -13.56 -11.28
N HIS A 209 -12.84 -12.78 -11.84
CA HIS A 209 -13.91 -13.24 -12.72
C HIS A 209 -13.40 -13.20 -14.17
N ILE A 210 -13.34 -14.35 -14.83
CA ILE A 210 -12.87 -14.48 -16.21
C ILE A 210 -14.11 -14.62 -17.09
N ILE A 211 -14.34 -13.66 -18.00
CA ILE A 211 -15.49 -13.61 -18.88
C ILE A 211 -15.06 -14.01 -20.29
N PRO A 212 -15.61 -15.10 -20.86
CA PRO A 212 -15.44 -15.40 -22.29
C PRO A 212 -16.03 -14.27 -23.13
N PHE A 213 -15.22 -13.66 -24.00
CA PHE A 213 -15.65 -12.48 -24.74
C PHE A 213 -15.51 -12.63 -26.25
N THR A 214 -14.98 -13.74 -26.75
CA THR A 214 -14.69 -14.00 -28.17
C THR A 214 -15.90 -13.80 -29.08
N GLU A 215 -17.02 -14.48 -28.77
CA GLU A 215 -18.21 -14.43 -29.63
C GLU A 215 -18.77 -13.02 -29.75
N LEU A 216 -18.81 -12.29 -28.65
CA LEU A 216 -19.28 -10.91 -28.63
C LEU A 216 -18.32 -9.97 -29.37
N GLN A 217 -17.03 -10.18 -29.25
CA GLN A 217 -16.00 -9.41 -29.96
C GLN A 217 -16.11 -9.60 -31.49
N VAL A 218 -16.30 -10.83 -31.95
CA VAL A 218 -16.52 -11.14 -33.37
C VAL A 218 -17.81 -10.49 -33.85
N LEU A 219 -18.90 -10.66 -33.12
CA LEU A 219 -20.19 -10.05 -33.47
C LEU A 219 -20.11 -8.50 -33.63
N ILE A 220 -19.39 -7.86 -32.70
CA ILE A 220 -19.17 -6.40 -32.78
C ILE A 220 -18.36 -6.07 -34.02
N LYS A 221 -17.27 -6.79 -34.30
CA LYS A 221 -16.40 -6.54 -35.45
C LYS A 221 -17.12 -6.69 -36.79
N GLU A 222 -18.06 -7.63 -36.89
CA GLU A 222 -18.82 -7.89 -38.11
C GLU A 222 -19.97 -6.90 -38.35
N ASN A 223 -20.54 -6.32 -37.29
CA ASN A 223 -21.78 -5.55 -37.37
C ASN A 223 -21.63 -4.05 -37.03
N VAL A 224 -20.47 -3.62 -36.56
CA VAL A 224 -20.22 -2.25 -36.11
C VAL A 224 -19.17 -1.57 -36.99
N PRO A 225 -19.38 -0.35 -37.44
CA PRO A 225 -18.37 0.42 -38.17
C PRO A 225 -17.06 0.55 -37.40
N GLU A 226 -15.93 0.46 -38.12
CA GLU A 226 -14.60 0.42 -37.55
C GLU A 226 -14.31 1.59 -36.58
N ASN A 227 -14.71 2.81 -36.95
CA ASN A 227 -14.50 4.04 -36.17
C ASN A 227 -15.22 4.06 -34.81
N VAL A 228 -16.21 3.20 -34.55
CA VAL A 228 -16.95 3.10 -33.29
C VAL A 228 -16.85 1.73 -32.65
N THR A 229 -16.11 0.78 -33.24
CA THR A 229 -15.94 -0.59 -32.77
C THR A 229 -15.37 -0.60 -31.37
N MET A 230 -14.31 0.15 -31.10
CA MET A 230 -13.68 0.20 -29.75
C MET A 230 -14.63 0.76 -28.68
N THR A 231 -15.36 1.83 -29.02
CA THR A 231 -16.37 2.42 -28.10
C THR A 231 -17.48 1.41 -27.79
N THR A 232 -17.99 0.71 -28.83
CA THR A 232 -19.01 -0.32 -28.67
C THR A 232 -18.52 -1.49 -27.82
N THR A 233 -17.30 -1.98 -28.07
CA THR A 233 -16.67 -3.04 -27.27
C THR A 233 -16.60 -2.64 -25.80
N ARG A 234 -16.10 -1.46 -25.47
CA ARG A 234 -16.02 -0.97 -24.10
C ARG A 234 -17.39 -0.79 -23.44
N ARG A 235 -18.39 -0.34 -24.19
CA ARG A 235 -19.78 -0.28 -23.71
C ARG A 235 -20.30 -1.65 -23.31
N MET A 236 -20.05 -2.69 -24.12
CA MET A 236 -20.47 -4.05 -23.83
C MET A 236 -19.72 -4.63 -22.64
N MET A 237 -18.40 -4.42 -22.56
CA MET A 237 -17.61 -4.80 -21.39
C MET A 237 -18.15 -4.13 -20.11
N LEU A 238 -18.47 -2.84 -20.16
CA LEU A 238 -19.00 -2.12 -19.01
C LEU A 238 -20.39 -2.63 -18.58
N ARG A 239 -21.28 -2.96 -19.54
CA ARG A 239 -22.60 -3.58 -19.23
C ARG A 239 -22.45 -4.94 -18.56
N ILE A 240 -21.49 -5.75 -18.99
CA ILE A 240 -21.21 -7.06 -18.37
C ILE A 240 -20.61 -6.86 -16.99
N ALA A 241 -19.64 -5.94 -16.88
CA ALA A 241 -19.04 -5.60 -15.59
C ALA A 241 -20.09 -5.10 -14.58
N ASP A 242 -21.07 -4.31 -15.02
CA ASP A 242 -22.14 -3.82 -14.15
C ASP A 242 -23.04 -4.95 -13.63
N LYS A 243 -23.35 -5.95 -14.45
CA LYS A 243 -24.07 -7.16 -14.01
C LYS A 243 -23.27 -7.97 -12.99
N VAL A 244 -21.99 -8.23 -13.27
CA VAL A 244 -21.12 -8.93 -12.31
C VAL A 244 -20.98 -8.15 -11.02
N ARG A 245 -20.87 -6.81 -11.09
CA ARG A 245 -20.84 -5.92 -9.92
C ARG A 245 -22.11 -6.09 -9.07
N GLU A 246 -23.29 -6.18 -9.68
CA GLU A 246 -24.56 -6.44 -8.98
C GLU A 246 -24.55 -7.79 -8.27
N GLU A 247 -24.16 -8.87 -8.97
CA GLU A 247 -24.12 -10.23 -8.42
C GLU A 247 -23.18 -10.38 -7.21
N ILE A 248 -22.13 -9.56 -7.13
CA ILE A 248 -21.17 -9.59 -6.03
C ILE A 248 -21.43 -8.51 -4.97
N ASP A 249 -22.53 -7.75 -5.05
CA ASP A 249 -22.84 -6.62 -4.16
C ASP A 249 -21.71 -5.58 -4.08
N ALA A 250 -21.07 -5.27 -5.20
CA ALA A 250 -20.09 -4.18 -5.27
C ALA A 250 -20.81 -2.86 -5.58
N LEU A 251 -20.27 -1.75 -5.09
CA LEU A 251 -20.89 -0.43 -5.16
C LEU A 251 -20.44 0.40 -6.37
N ALA A 252 -19.28 0.06 -6.96
CA ALA A 252 -18.69 0.79 -8.06
C ALA A 252 -17.86 -0.12 -8.96
N ILE A 253 -17.54 0.36 -10.15
CA ILE A 253 -16.58 -0.23 -11.08
C ILE A 253 -15.32 0.65 -11.08
N VAL A 254 -14.14 0.02 -11.11
CA VAL A 254 -12.84 0.70 -11.19
C VAL A 254 -12.21 0.42 -12.54
N THR A 255 -11.71 1.46 -13.20
CA THR A 255 -10.98 1.35 -14.47
C THR A 255 -9.62 2.05 -14.40
N GLY A 256 -8.66 1.59 -15.20
CA GLY A 256 -7.33 2.20 -15.35
C GLY A 256 -7.28 3.29 -16.42
N GLU A 257 -8.38 3.94 -16.75
CA GLU A 257 -8.42 4.97 -17.80
C GLU A 257 -7.73 6.26 -17.35
N SER A 258 -6.89 6.84 -18.24
CA SER A 258 -6.31 8.18 -18.14
C SER A 258 -6.77 9.02 -19.32
N LEU A 259 -7.13 10.28 -19.07
CA LEU A 259 -7.68 11.15 -20.10
C LEU A 259 -6.63 11.47 -21.18
N GLY A 260 -6.99 11.27 -22.44
CA GLY A 260 -6.14 11.62 -23.58
C GLY A 260 -4.95 10.69 -23.86
N GLN A 261 -4.78 9.61 -23.09
CA GLN A 261 -3.66 8.68 -23.27
C GLN A 261 -3.78 7.88 -24.57
N VAL A 262 -4.99 7.52 -24.98
CA VAL A 262 -5.31 6.85 -26.26
C VAL A 262 -6.61 7.41 -26.84
N ALA A 263 -6.85 7.18 -28.14
CA ALA A 263 -8.00 7.74 -28.88
C ALA A 263 -9.38 7.41 -28.25
N SER A 264 -9.50 6.30 -27.55
CA SER A 264 -10.73 5.90 -26.85
C SER A 264 -10.89 6.49 -25.44
N GLN A 265 -9.95 7.31 -24.99
CA GLN A 265 -9.94 7.96 -23.65
C GLN A 265 -10.13 9.48 -23.76
N THR A 266 -10.87 9.95 -24.78
CA THR A 266 -11.36 11.34 -24.85
C THR A 266 -12.64 11.52 -24.01
N LEU A 267 -12.99 12.74 -23.66
CA LEU A 267 -14.23 13.02 -22.91
C LEU A 267 -15.47 12.54 -23.64
N GLU A 268 -15.51 12.69 -24.96
CA GLU A 268 -16.60 12.23 -25.81
C GLU A 268 -16.75 10.71 -25.76
N SER A 269 -15.63 9.99 -25.92
CA SER A 269 -15.60 8.52 -25.80
C SER A 269 -16.01 8.04 -24.42
N LEU A 270 -15.47 8.64 -23.36
CA LEU A 270 -15.82 8.32 -21.97
C LEU A 270 -17.28 8.59 -21.68
N THR A 271 -17.86 9.68 -22.19
CA THR A 271 -19.28 10.00 -22.06
C THR A 271 -20.14 8.92 -22.73
N ALA A 272 -19.80 8.55 -23.98
CA ALA A 272 -20.51 7.52 -24.73
C ALA A 272 -20.40 6.14 -24.02
N ILE A 273 -19.23 5.78 -23.48
CA ILE A 273 -19.02 4.53 -22.76
C ILE A 273 -19.82 4.53 -21.45
N ASN A 274 -19.82 5.61 -20.69
CA ASN A 274 -20.53 5.72 -19.41
C ASN A 274 -22.06 5.66 -19.57
N ALA A 275 -22.61 6.07 -20.69
CA ALA A 275 -24.06 6.13 -20.92
C ALA A 275 -24.80 4.78 -20.79
N VAL A 276 -24.09 3.66 -20.60
CA VAL A 276 -24.70 2.32 -20.45
C VAL A 276 -24.99 1.93 -19.02
N THR A 277 -24.53 2.70 -18.04
CA THR A 277 -24.74 2.43 -16.63
C THR A 277 -24.83 3.70 -15.80
N SER A 278 -25.60 3.66 -14.71
CA SER A 278 -25.64 4.70 -13.67
C SER A 278 -24.71 4.39 -12.48
N THR A 279 -24.04 3.24 -12.50
CA THR A 279 -23.09 2.84 -11.46
C THR A 279 -21.89 3.79 -11.45
N PRO A 280 -21.41 4.24 -10.28
CA PRO A 280 -20.21 5.03 -10.20
C PRO A 280 -19.01 4.32 -10.82
N ILE A 281 -18.32 4.98 -11.77
CA ILE A 281 -17.07 4.50 -12.36
C ILE A 281 -15.93 5.30 -11.78
N LEU A 282 -15.09 4.64 -11.01
CA LEU A 282 -13.93 5.24 -10.36
C LEU A 282 -12.72 5.14 -11.28
N ARG A 283 -12.12 6.28 -11.58
CA ARG A 283 -10.95 6.41 -12.47
C ARG A 283 -9.79 7.07 -11.70
N PRO A 284 -9.08 6.29 -10.87
CA PRO A 284 -8.02 6.88 -10.02
C PRO A 284 -6.89 7.54 -10.81
N LEU A 285 -6.72 7.17 -12.10
CA LEU A 285 -5.64 7.63 -12.97
C LEU A 285 -6.07 8.72 -13.96
N ILE A 286 -7.29 9.23 -13.88
CA ILE A 286 -7.88 10.07 -14.92
C ILE A 286 -7.03 11.32 -15.27
N ALA A 287 -6.29 11.86 -14.32
CA ALA A 287 -5.44 13.03 -14.47
C ALA A 287 -3.93 12.72 -14.31
N SER A 288 -3.55 11.44 -14.33
CA SER A 288 -2.15 11.03 -14.17
C SER A 288 -1.44 10.92 -15.49
N ASP A 289 -0.22 11.40 -15.57
CA ASP A 289 0.67 11.19 -16.71
C ASP A 289 1.21 9.75 -16.75
N LYS A 290 1.61 9.27 -17.93
CA LYS A 290 2.09 7.90 -18.10
C LYS A 290 3.31 7.58 -17.23
N LEU A 291 4.21 8.56 -17.05
CA LEU A 291 5.40 8.38 -16.22
C LEU A 291 5.05 8.21 -14.73
N ASP A 292 4.08 8.97 -14.22
CA ASP A 292 3.61 8.83 -12.84
C ASP A 292 3.02 7.44 -12.58
N ILE A 293 2.27 6.91 -13.57
CA ILE A 293 1.68 5.58 -13.49
C ILE A 293 2.76 4.50 -13.48
N ILE A 294 3.80 4.65 -14.33
CA ILE A 294 4.94 3.72 -14.38
C ILE A 294 5.69 3.72 -13.05
N GLU A 295 5.99 4.89 -12.49
CA GLU A 295 6.65 4.99 -11.17
C GLU A 295 5.88 4.24 -10.08
N ILE A 296 4.56 4.36 -10.08
CA ILE A 296 3.73 3.60 -9.13
C ILE A 296 3.79 2.11 -9.43
N ALA A 297 3.71 1.70 -10.72
CA ALA A 297 3.77 0.28 -11.11
C ALA A 297 5.09 -0.38 -10.71
N GLU A 298 6.22 0.30 -10.88
CA GLU A 298 7.54 -0.16 -10.43
C GLU A 298 7.58 -0.32 -8.91
N ARG A 299 7.13 0.71 -8.18
CA ARG A 299 7.09 0.69 -6.71
C ARG A 299 6.23 -0.43 -6.13
N ILE A 300 5.11 -0.77 -6.77
CA ILE A 300 4.22 -1.84 -6.33
C ILE A 300 4.59 -3.21 -6.90
N GLY A 301 5.60 -3.28 -7.78
CA GLY A 301 6.13 -4.51 -8.35
C GLY A 301 5.28 -5.12 -9.48
N THR A 302 4.33 -4.37 -10.07
CA THR A 302 3.49 -4.85 -11.17
C THR A 302 4.05 -4.52 -12.56
N TYR A 303 5.09 -3.69 -12.63
CA TYR A 303 5.62 -3.20 -13.90
C TYR A 303 6.18 -4.31 -14.79
N GLU A 304 7.09 -5.14 -14.26
CA GLU A 304 7.75 -6.21 -15.03
C GLU A 304 6.76 -7.24 -15.59
N THR A 305 5.73 -7.57 -14.82
CA THR A 305 4.64 -8.42 -15.30
C THR A 305 3.82 -7.72 -16.37
N SER A 306 3.50 -6.44 -16.19
CA SER A 306 2.67 -5.67 -17.12
C SER A 306 3.29 -5.45 -18.50
N ILE A 307 4.62 -5.35 -18.61
CA ILE A 307 5.33 -5.12 -19.90
C ILE A 307 5.61 -6.40 -20.68
N GLN A 308 5.24 -7.58 -20.16
CA GLN A 308 5.40 -8.83 -20.91
C GLN A 308 4.63 -8.77 -22.25
N PRO A 309 5.18 -9.29 -23.34
CA PRO A 309 4.68 -9.11 -24.70
C PRO A 309 3.48 -10.01 -25.04
N TYR A 310 2.43 -9.96 -24.20
CA TYR A 310 1.20 -10.72 -24.42
C TYR A 310 0.04 -9.75 -24.65
N GLU A 311 -0.77 -10.02 -25.69
CA GLU A 311 -1.83 -9.14 -26.12
C GLU A 311 -2.98 -9.04 -25.10
N ASP A 312 -3.55 -7.86 -25.00
CA ASP A 312 -4.79 -7.60 -24.25
C ASP A 312 -6.03 -7.73 -25.16
N CYS A 313 -7.19 -7.98 -24.56
CA CYS A 313 -8.46 -8.14 -25.29
C CYS A 313 -8.95 -6.88 -26.04
N CYS A 314 -8.30 -5.74 -25.85
CA CYS A 314 -8.63 -4.45 -26.45
C CYS A 314 -7.59 -3.97 -27.47
N THR A 315 -6.69 -4.80 -27.94
CA THR A 315 -5.71 -4.50 -29.00
C THR A 315 -6.23 -4.90 -30.37
#